data_02b61e0dbd5c38d22bdd1da07a205635
#
_entry.id   02b61e0dbd5c38d22bdd1da07a205635
#
_cell.length_a   1.000
_cell.length_b   1.000
_cell.length_c   1.000
_cell.angle_alpha   90.00
_cell.angle_beta   90.00
_cell.angle_gamma   90.00
#
_symmetry.space_group_name_H-M   'P 1'
#
loop_
_entity.id
_entity.type
_entity.pdbx_description
1 polymer ?
#
loop_
_entity_poly.entity_id
_entity_poly.type
_entity_poly.pdbx_seq_one_letter_code
_entity_poly.pdbx_strand_id
1 'polypeptide(L)'
;LDSIPNITAEDIREHWRRTHTAGNLRFVVAGNFVGRIGQLREILNSFELGAGDRLPIAVDEMHSAPAFAIRRKDVPGIGLAISLVVPRKLSDAENEAMSLLNHILNGTLHSRIQGEARRRGLLYYMWSQLSTFEHNSSWDFGAQVSVSNLPAVVDLVTNEMQRVKDGLVDETELAEAKSYAMGRYQMGTQTVGQIAGWLADRYFFDGVIDDFSAVPARINAISPEQIIETARDIIRHNCWTLGLYGSTDKTMADQLYDRFAKLF
;
A
#
# COMPACT_ATOMS: atom_id res chain seq x y z
N LEU A 1 6.68 -18.42 -13.71
CA LEU A 1 8.14 -18.52 -13.94
C LEU A 1 8.49 -19.17 -15.29
N ASP A 2 7.59 -19.99 -15.84
CA ASP A 2 7.82 -20.75 -17.09
C ASP A 2 7.82 -19.86 -18.35
N SER A 3 7.26 -18.66 -18.26
CA SER A 3 7.25 -17.67 -19.35
C SER A 3 8.55 -16.89 -19.50
N ILE A 4 9.33 -16.73 -18.42
CA ILE A 4 10.55 -15.90 -18.43
C ILE A 4 11.60 -16.39 -19.45
N PRO A 5 11.90 -17.70 -19.55
CA PRO A 5 12.89 -18.18 -20.52
C PRO A 5 12.49 -17.97 -21.99
N ASN A 6 11.21 -17.70 -22.24
CA ASN A 6 10.65 -17.55 -23.58
C ASN A 6 10.60 -16.08 -24.05
N ILE A 7 10.92 -15.13 -23.17
CA ILE A 7 10.96 -13.70 -23.53
C ILE A 7 12.18 -13.43 -24.41
N THR A 8 11.92 -12.95 -25.60
CA THR A 8 12.97 -12.61 -26.58
C THR A 8 13.31 -11.12 -26.55
N ALA A 9 14.42 -10.76 -27.14
CA ALA A 9 14.79 -9.36 -27.32
C ALA A 9 13.78 -8.60 -28.22
N GLU A 10 13.07 -9.29 -29.12
CA GLU A 10 12.04 -8.66 -29.96
C GLU A 10 10.77 -8.38 -29.16
N ASP A 11 10.35 -9.28 -28.25
CA ASP A 11 9.23 -9.03 -27.33
C ASP A 11 9.47 -7.76 -26.49
N ILE A 12 10.71 -7.58 -26.02
CA ILE A 12 11.09 -6.36 -25.27
C ILE A 12 11.02 -5.12 -26.14
N ARG A 13 11.51 -5.17 -27.40
CA ARG A 13 11.46 -4.04 -28.33
C ARG A 13 10.04 -3.69 -28.71
N GLU A 14 9.18 -4.69 -28.95
CA GLU A 14 7.76 -4.47 -29.26
C GLU A 14 7.05 -3.84 -28.07
N HIS A 15 7.28 -4.37 -26.86
CA HIS A 15 6.75 -3.78 -25.63
C HIS A 15 7.19 -2.32 -25.47
N TRP A 16 8.48 -2.02 -25.69
CA TRP A 16 9.02 -0.67 -25.67
C TRP A 16 8.29 0.25 -26.66
N ARG A 17 8.20 -0.14 -27.91
CA ARG A 17 7.53 0.67 -28.96
C ARG A 17 6.08 0.97 -28.62
N ARG A 18 5.40 0.03 -28.00
CA ARG A 18 3.99 0.16 -27.59
C ARG A 18 3.80 1.06 -26.38
N THR A 19 4.72 1.02 -25.42
CA THR A 19 4.57 1.70 -24.14
C THR A 19 5.23 3.07 -24.07
N HIS A 20 6.32 3.29 -24.85
CA HIS A 20 7.08 4.54 -24.84
C HIS A 20 6.65 5.45 -26.00
N THR A 21 5.42 5.93 -25.92
CA THR A 21 4.80 6.82 -26.90
C THR A 21 4.53 8.19 -26.29
N ALA A 22 4.35 9.22 -27.13
CA ALA A 22 4.11 10.59 -26.68
C ALA A 22 2.87 10.71 -25.77
N GLY A 23 1.79 9.95 -26.07
CA GLY A 23 0.58 9.96 -25.25
C GLY A 23 0.71 9.23 -23.91
N ASN A 24 1.67 8.29 -23.81
CA ASN A 24 1.85 7.45 -22.61
C ASN A 24 2.97 7.93 -21.68
N LEU A 25 3.69 9.01 -22.03
CA LEU A 25 4.77 9.57 -21.21
C LEU A 25 4.33 10.89 -20.56
N ARG A 26 4.86 11.14 -19.38
CA ARG A 26 4.73 12.40 -18.64
C ARG A 26 6.10 12.80 -18.12
N PHE A 27 6.42 14.08 -18.23
CA PHE A 27 7.64 14.64 -17.66
C PHE A 27 7.27 15.56 -16.50
N VAL A 28 7.86 15.30 -15.34
CA VAL A 28 7.78 16.20 -14.19
C VAL A 28 9.19 16.65 -13.85
N VAL A 29 9.37 17.94 -13.80
CA VAL A 29 10.67 18.55 -13.52
C VAL A 29 10.49 19.51 -12.35
N ALA A 30 11.27 19.34 -11.29
CA ALA A 30 11.30 20.23 -10.14
C ALA A 30 12.69 20.85 -9.99
N GLY A 31 12.74 22.13 -9.59
CA GLY A 31 13.98 22.85 -9.40
C GLY A 31 13.87 24.33 -9.68
N ASN A 32 15.00 25.03 -9.65
CA ASN A 32 15.05 26.43 -9.99
C ASN A 32 15.18 26.65 -11.52
N PHE A 33 14.05 26.89 -12.17
CA PHE A 33 13.98 27.13 -13.63
C PHE A 33 13.73 28.58 -13.98
N VAL A 34 13.90 29.52 -13.06
CA VAL A 34 13.73 30.95 -13.33
C VAL A 34 14.57 31.35 -14.55
N GLY A 35 13.93 31.85 -15.59
CA GLY A 35 14.56 32.25 -16.86
C GLY A 35 15.01 31.10 -17.78
N ARG A 36 14.77 29.83 -17.42
CA ARG A 36 15.21 28.64 -18.22
C ARG A 36 14.07 27.76 -18.75
N ILE A 37 12.81 28.14 -18.53
CA ILE A 37 11.64 27.34 -18.96
C ILE A 37 11.62 27.18 -20.49
N GLY A 38 12.01 28.20 -21.28
CA GLY A 38 12.10 28.11 -22.74
C GLY A 38 13.10 27.06 -23.19
N GLN A 39 14.31 27.06 -22.61
CA GLN A 39 15.35 26.08 -22.89
C GLN A 39 14.94 24.67 -22.51
N LEU A 40 14.29 24.50 -21.36
CA LEU A 40 13.77 23.20 -20.95
C LEU A 40 12.72 22.68 -21.93
N ARG A 41 11.80 23.54 -22.38
CA ARG A 41 10.77 23.19 -23.37
C ARG A 41 11.39 22.77 -24.71
N GLU A 42 12.42 23.44 -25.17
CA GLU A 42 13.16 23.09 -26.40
C GLU A 42 13.79 21.69 -26.26
N ILE A 43 14.44 21.40 -25.12
CA ILE A 43 15.03 20.08 -24.84
C ILE A 43 13.96 18.99 -24.84
N LEU A 44 12.82 19.20 -24.14
CA LEU A 44 11.74 18.23 -24.08
C LEU A 44 11.08 18.00 -25.44
N ASN A 45 10.92 19.05 -26.24
CA ASN A 45 10.36 18.96 -27.59
C ASN A 45 11.31 18.27 -28.60
N SER A 46 12.61 18.18 -28.30
CA SER A 46 13.55 17.44 -29.13
C SER A 46 13.49 15.92 -28.95
N PHE A 47 12.69 15.43 -27.98
CA PHE A 47 12.47 14.01 -27.80
C PHE A 47 11.56 13.46 -28.92
N GLU A 48 12.10 12.64 -29.79
CA GLU A 48 11.36 11.92 -30.82
C GLU A 48 10.71 10.67 -30.21
N LEU A 49 9.43 10.79 -29.89
CA LEU A 49 8.61 9.68 -29.40
C LEU A 49 7.60 9.29 -30.48
N GLY A 50 7.38 7.99 -30.66
CA GLY A 50 6.31 7.49 -31.52
C GLY A 50 4.94 8.05 -31.11
N ALA A 51 4.03 8.22 -32.08
CA ALA A 51 2.65 8.54 -31.79
C ALA A 51 1.98 7.37 -31.04
N GLY A 52 1.07 7.68 -30.13
CA GLY A 52 0.28 6.68 -29.39
C GLY A 52 -0.45 7.32 -28.24
N ASP A 53 -1.53 6.70 -27.85
CA ASP A 53 -2.37 7.11 -26.72
C ASP A 53 -1.87 6.51 -25.41
N ARG A 54 -2.39 7.05 -24.29
CA ARG A 54 -2.20 6.43 -22.98
C ARG A 54 -2.80 5.05 -22.98
N LEU A 55 -2.02 4.05 -22.58
CA LEU A 55 -2.51 2.69 -22.46
C LEU A 55 -3.50 2.58 -21.29
N PRO A 56 -4.66 1.93 -21.50
CA PRO A 56 -5.58 1.69 -20.40
C PRO A 56 -4.96 0.75 -19.36
N ILE A 57 -5.23 1.03 -18.09
CA ILE A 57 -4.91 0.10 -17.01
C ILE A 57 -6.01 -0.98 -17.01
N ALA A 58 -5.58 -2.24 -17.01
CA ALA A 58 -6.53 -3.35 -16.94
C ALA A 58 -7.33 -3.32 -15.64
N VAL A 59 -8.63 -3.59 -15.75
CA VAL A 59 -9.49 -3.78 -14.59
C VAL A 59 -9.55 -5.27 -14.28
N ASP A 60 -9.01 -5.65 -13.12
CA ASP A 60 -9.08 -7.04 -12.67
C ASP A 60 -10.36 -7.27 -11.86
N GLU A 61 -11.00 -8.43 -12.07
CA GLU A 61 -12.09 -8.88 -11.20
C GLU A 61 -11.53 -9.25 -9.83
N MET A 62 -12.12 -8.65 -8.79
CA MET A 62 -11.69 -8.88 -7.41
C MET A 62 -12.53 -9.99 -6.79
N HIS A 63 -11.88 -11.02 -6.33
CA HIS A 63 -12.53 -12.15 -5.67
C HIS A 63 -11.99 -12.32 -4.25
N SER A 64 -12.88 -12.67 -3.30
CA SER A 64 -12.46 -13.17 -2.01
C SER A 64 -11.74 -14.51 -2.19
N ALA A 65 -10.57 -14.67 -1.65
CA ALA A 65 -9.75 -15.86 -1.82
C ALA A 65 -9.61 -16.62 -0.49
N PRO A 66 -9.59 -17.95 -0.54
CA PRO A 66 -9.31 -18.75 0.66
C PRO A 66 -7.87 -18.57 1.12
N ALA A 67 -7.58 -18.98 2.34
CA ALA A 67 -6.21 -19.13 2.83
C ALA A 67 -5.40 -20.01 1.89
N PHE A 68 -4.17 -19.58 1.62
CA PHE A 68 -3.25 -20.28 0.76
C PHE A 68 -2.02 -20.70 1.57
N ALA A 69 -1.66 -21.96 1.55
CA ALA A 69 -0.49 -22.47 2.26
C ALA A 69 0.45 -23.20 1.31
N ILE A 70 1.70 -22.79 1.29
CA ILE A 70 2.76 -23.51 0.58
C ILE A 70 3.67 -24.16 1.61
N ARG A 71 3.80 -25.49 1.52
CA ARG A 71 4.75 -26.21 2.33
C ARG A 71 6.13 -26.21 1.64
N ARG A 72 7.13 -25.70 2.34
CA ARG A 72 8.52 -25.79 1.90
C ARG A 72 9.34 -26.45 3.01
N LYS A 73 10.03 -27.53 2.71
CA LYS A 73 10.94 -28.15 3.66
C LYS A 73 12.13 -27.20 3.88
N ASP A 74 12.69 -27.25 5.08
CA ASP A 74 13.96 -26.62 5.45
C ASP A 74 13.97 -25.08 5.52
N VAL A 75 12.79 -24.44 5.57
CA VAL A 75 12.67 -23.02 5.84
C VAL A 75 12.27 -22.80 7.29
N PRO A 76 13.15 -22.25 8.14
CA PRO A 76 12.79 -21.90 9.49
C PRO A 76 11.83 -20.70 9.49
N GLY A 77 10.63 -20.89 10.01
CA GLY A 77 9.61 -19.86 10.07
C GLY A 77 8.63 -19.87 8.90
N ILE A 78 7.60 -19.09 9.05
CA ILE A 78 6.50 -18.93 8.09
C ILE A 78 6.41 -17.47 7.64
N GLY A 79 6.39 -17.25 6.34
CA GLY A 79 5.95 -15.99 5.77
C GLY A 79 4.44 -15.90 5.86
N LEU A 80 3.94 -14.91 6.59
CA LEU A 80 2.53 -14.53 6.70
C LEU A 80 2.28 -13.33 5.80
N ALA A 81 1.24 -13.39 4.98
CA ALA A 81 0.72 -12.27 4.22
C ALA A 81 -0.79 -12.18 4.40
N ILE A 82 -1.29 -11.01 4.73
CA ILE A 82 -2.71 -10.68 4.82
C ILE A 82 -2.95 -9.51 3.89
N SER A 83 -3.97 -9.61 3.02
CA SER A 83 -4.34 -8.55 2.11
C SER A 83 -5.84 -8.32 2.17
N LEU A 84 -6.25 -7.08 2.45
CA LEU A 84 -7.62 -6.64 2.32
C LEU A 84 -7.71 -5.78 1.06
N VAL A 85 -8.66 -6.07 0.19
CA VAL A 85 -8.80 -5.39 -1.09
C VAL A 85 -10.15 -4.73 -1.22
N VAL A 86 -10.14 -3.52 -1.74
CA VAL A 86 -11.34 -2.73 -2.05
C VAL A 86 -11.44 -2.58 -3.56
N PRO A 87 -12.55 -2.98 -4.21
CA PRO A 87 -12.71 -2.93 -5.66
C PRO A 87 -13.01 -1.51 -6.17
N ARG A 88 -12.36 -0.53 -5.59
CA ARG A 88 -12.41 0.88 -5.98
C ARG A 88 -11.16 1.62 -5.52
N LYS A 89 -10.91 2.74 -6.13
CA LYS A 89 -9.92 3.69 -5.63
C LYS A 89 -10.43 4.35 -4.35
N LEU A 90 -9.60 4.47 -3.33
CA LEU A 90 -9.86 5.31 -2.17
C LEU A 90 -9.72 6.79 -2.57
N SER A 91 -10.59 7.63 -2.05
CA SER A 91 -10.43 9.09 -2.11
C SER A 91 -9.20 9.54 -1.32
N ASP A 92 -8.72 10.75 -1.57
CA ASP A 92 -7.59 11.31 -0.83
C ASP A 92 -7.84 11.32 0.69
N ALA A 93 -9.05 11.70 1.12
CA ALA A 93 -9.42 11.72 2.54
C ALA A 93 -9.43 10.31 3.17
N GLU A 94 -9.95 9.32 2.46
CA GLU A 94 -9.93 7.92 2.91
C GLU A 94 -8.49 7.38 2.96
N ASN A 95 -7.67 7.72 1.98
CA ASN A 95 -6.27 7.31 1.94
C ASN A 95 -5.47 7.92 3.10
N GLU A 96 -5.69 9.20 3.42
CA GLU A 96 -5.08 9.86 4.58
C GLU A 96 -5.57 9.22 5.90
N ALA A 97 -6.88 8.96 6.04
CA ALA A 97 -7.45 8.31 7.22
C ALA A 97 -6.85 6.91 7.44
N MET A 98 -6.75 6.10 6.38
CA MET A 98 -6.19 4.76 6.44
C MET A 98 -4.67 4.77 6.66
N SER A 99 -3.97 5.77 6.16
CA SER A 99 -2.54 5.95 6.43
C SER A 99 -2.28 6.22 7.92
N LEU A 100 -3.11 7.05 8.55
CA LEU A 100 -3.03 7.31 9.99
C LEU A 100 -3.40 6.05 10.78
N LEU A 101 -4.45 5.32 10.39
CA LEU A 101 -4.80 4.05 11.02
C LEU A 101 -3.68 3.01 10.89
N ASN A 102 -3.07 2.91 9.73
CA ASN A 102 -1.94 2.01 9.51
C ASN A 102 -0.77 2.34 10.45
N HIS A 103 -0.56 3.63 10.76
CA HIS A 103 0.40 4.07 11.75
C HIS A 103 0.04 3.64 13.17
N ILE A 104 -1.21 3.83 13.57
CA ILE A 104 -1.72 3.43 14.89
C ILE A 104 -1.53 1.93 15.08
N LEU A 105 -1.83 1.14 14.04
CA LEU A 105 -1.80 -0.32 14.16
C LEU A 105 -0.40 -0.91 13.99
N ASN A 106 0.39 -0.43 13.04
CA ASN A 106 1.64 -1.13 12.67
C ASN A 106 2.82 -0.23 12.29
N GLY A 107 2.72 1.08 12.37
CA GLY A 107 3.74 2.01 11.83
C GLY A 107 5.00 2.15 12.67
N THR A 108 4.97 1.83 13.96
CA THR A 108 6.08 2.06 14.91
C THR A 108 6.22 0.93 15.92
N LEU A 109 7.29 0.97 16.73
CA LEU A 109 7.49 0.04 17.85
C LEU A 109 6.50 0.24 19.01
N HIS A 110 5.69 1.30 18.97
CA HIS A 110 4.65 1.60 19.96
C HIS A 110 3.24 1.32 19.43
N SER A 111 3.13 0.94 18.15
CA SER A 111 1.86 0.62 17.51
C SER A 111 1.21 -0.62 18.10
N ARG A 112 -0.11 -0.69 18.03
CA ARG A 112 -0.93 -1.72 18.66
C ARG A 112 -0.54 -3.15 18.25
N ILE A 113 -0.26 -3.39 16.97
CA ILE A 113 0.13 -4.72 16.46
C ILE A 113 1.64 -4.92 16.57
N GLN A 114 2.45 -4.09 15.91
CA GLN A 114 3.90 -4.23 15.88
C GLN A 114 4.52 -4.17 17.29
N GLY A 115 4.13 -3.17 18.08
CA GLY A 115 4.65 -2.99 19.43
C GLY A 115 4.28 -4.14 20.36
N GLU A 116 3.02 -4.56 20.37
CA GLU A 116 2.54 -5.66 21.19
C GLU A 116 3.15 -7.00 20.76
N ALA A 117 3.20 -7.28 19.47
CA ALA A 117 3.80 -8.52 18.96
C ALA A 117 5.28 -8.62 19.36
N ARG A 118 6.02 -7.50 19.27
CA ARG A 118 7.42 -7.44 19.67
C ARG A 118 7.59 -7.59 21.19
N ARG A 119 6.77 -6.90 22.00
CA ARG A 119 6.79 -6.98 23.47
C ARG A 119 6.53 -8.41 23.96
N ARG A 120 5.64 -9.15 23.26
CA ARG A 120 5.34 -10.56 23.56
C ARG A 120 6.33 -11.54 22.94
N GLY A 121 7.34 -11.10 22.22
CA GLY A 121 8.32 -11.95 21.54
C GLY A 121 7.71 -12.82 20.43
N LEU A 122 6.58 -12.40 19.83
CA LEU A 122 5.91 -13.16 18.78
C LEU A 122 6.61 -13.07 17.44
N LEU A 123 7.14 -11.88 17.11
CA LEU A 123 7.89 -11.60 15.88
C LEU A 123 8.87 -10.45 16.09
N TYR A 124 9.83 -10.33 15.19
CA TYR A 124 10.78 -9.22 15.20
C TYR A 124 10.23 -7.99 14.49
N TYR A 125 9.57 -8.19 13.33
CA TYR A 125 9.06 -7.13 12.49
C TYR A 125 7.86 -7.59 11.67
N MET A 126 6.89 -6.71 11.55
CA MET A 126 5.74 -6.83 10.66
C MET A 126 5.64 -5.57 9.81
N TRP A 127 5.60 -5.71 8.50
CA TRP A 127 5.34 -4.58 7.63
C TRP A 127 3.83 -4.46 7.35
N SER A 128 3.40 -3.26 7.08
CA SER A 128 2.07 -3.00 6.55
C SER A 128 2.13 -1.87 5.53
N GLN A 129 1.26 -1.93 4.54
CA GLN A 129 1.23 -0.98 3.44
C GLN A 129 -0.21 -0.76 2.97
N LEU A 130 -0.57 0.51 2.77
CA LEU A 130 -1.75 0.90 2.03
C LEU A 130 -1.32 1.25 0.61
N SER A 131 -2.01 0.69 -0.39
CA SER A 131 -1.78 0.98 -1.81
C SER A 131 -3.10 1.39 -2.45
N THR A 132 -3.10 2.50 -3.18
CA THR A 132 -4.26 3.00 -3.90
C THR A 132 -3.92 3.07 -5.38
N PHE A 133 -4.64 2.27 -6.18
CA PHE A 133 -4.50 2.19 -7.62
C PHE A 133 -5.73 2.81 -8.31
N GLU A 134 -5.72 2.85 -9.63
CA GLU A 134 -6.80 3.49 -10.40
C GLU A 134 -8.17 2.80 -10.21
N HIS A 135 -8.21 1.48 -10.06
CA HIS A 135 -9.45 0.69 -10.00
C HIS A 135 -9.64 -0.08 -8.69
N ASN A 136 -8.63 -0.14 -7.86
CA ASN A 136 -8.69 -0.84 -6.59
C ASN A 136 -7.76 -0.21 -5.56
N SER A 137 -7.91 -0.62 -4.32
CA SER A 137 -6.99 -0.29 -3.24
C SER A 137 -6.75 -1.52 -2.39
N SER A 138 -5.57 -1.61 -1.77
CA SER A 138 -5.26 -2.71 -0.87
C SER A 138 -4.65 -2.22 0.44
N TRP A 139 -4.92 -2.97 1.50
CA TRP A 139 -4.27 -2.81 2.79
C TRP A 139 -3.63 -4.14 3.16
N ASP A 140 -2.32 -4.15 3.13
CA ASP A 140 -1.51 -5.34 3.17
C ASP A 140 -0.68 -5.40 4.46
N PHE A 141 -0.52 -6.62 4.99
CA PHE A 141 0.34 -6.91 6.14
C PHE A 141 1.21 -8.12 5.82
N GLY A 142 2.45 -8.09 6.26
CA GLY A 142 3.33 -9.24 6.12
C GLY A 142 4.35 -9.36 7.23
N ALA A 143 4.65 -10.60 7.61
CA ALA A 143 5.60 -10.91 8.65
C ALA A 143 6.30 -12.25 8.41
N GLN A 144 7.47 -12.40 9.02
CA GLN A 144 8.08 -13.71 9.21
C GLN A 144 7.88 -14.14 10.67
N VAL A 145 7.25 -15.29 10.86
CA VAL A 145 6.78 -15.76 12.16
C VAL A 145 7.19 -17.21 12.38
N SER A 146 7.49 -17.62 13.61
CA SER A 146 7.65 -19.03 13.95
C SER A 146 6.28 -19.76 13.87
N VAL A 147 6.31 -21.04 13.56
CA VAL A 147 5.09 -21.87 13.49
C VAL A 147 4.27 -21.76 14.78
N SER A 148 4.93 -21.79 15.95
CA SER A 148 4.29 -21.71 17.27
C SER A 148 3.61 -20.36 17.54
N ASN A 149 4.13 -19.28 17.00
CA ASN A 149 3.62 -17.92 17.26
C ASN A 149 2.56 -17.48 16.25
N LEU A 150 2.45 -18.17 15.11
CA LEU A 150 1.59 -17.78 14.00
C LEU A 150 0.11 -17.60 14.40
N PRO A 151 -0.53 -18.50 15.20
CA PRO A 151 -1.90 -18.27 15.66
C PRO A 151 -2.05 -17.00 16.48
N ALA A 152 -1.09 -16.73 17.38
CA ALA A 152 -1.16 -15.55 18.23
C ALA A 152 -0.96 -14.23 17.46
N VAL A 153 -0.19 -14.25 16.37
CA VAL A 153 -0.02 -13.08 15.48
C VAL A 153 -1.30 -12.83 14.69
N VAL A 154 -1.92 -13.87 14.13
CA VAL A 154 -3.20 -13.74 13.41
C VAL A 154 -4.30 -13.25 14.35
N ASP A 155 -4.40 -13.80 15.55
CA ASP A 155 -5.36 -13.35 16.58
C ASP A 155 -5.14 -11.88 16.96
N LEU A 156 -3.88 -11.45 17.11
CA LEU A 156 -3.55 -10.05 17.41
C LEU A 156 -4.02 -9.11 16.29
N VAL A 157 -3.73 -9.44 15.04
CA VAL A 157 -4.16 -8.64 13.88
C VAL A 157 -5.69 -8.57 13.83
N THR A 158 -6.37 -9.72 13.93
CA THR A 158 -7.83 -9.81 13.87
C THR A 158 -8.49 -9.01 15.00
N ASN A 159 -7.98 -9.14 16.23
CA ASN A 159 -8.52 -8.44 17.39
C ASN A 159 -8.35 -6.92 17.27
N GLU A 160 -7.19 -6.43 16.81
CA GLU A 160 -6.99 -5.00 16.64
C GLU A 160 -7.85 -4.42 15.51
N MET A 161 -8.03 -5.15 14.41
CA MET A 161 -8.97 -4.77 13.36
C MET A 161 -10.42 -4.75 13.86
N GLN A 162 -10.81 -5.73 14.69
CA GLN A 162 -12.13 -5.75 15.30
C GLN A 162 -12.34 -4.56 16.24
N ARG A 163 -11.35 -4.21 17.06
CA ARG A 163 -11.40 -3.02 17.91
C ARG A 163 -11.66 -1.74 17.11
N VAL A 164 -11.01 -1.57 15.97
CA VAL A 164 -11.26 -0.44 15.07
C VAL A 164 -12.69 -0.48 14.52
N LYS A 165 -13.15 -1.65 14.09
CA LYS A 165 -14.53 -1.87 13.63
C LYS A 165 -15.56 -1.53 14.70
N ASP A 166 -15.26 -1.79 15.97
CA ASP A 166 -16.10 -1.46 17.12
C ASP A 166 -16.03 0.04 17.51
N GLY A 167 -15.22 0.83 16.84
CA GLY A 167 -15.10 2.27 17.05
C GLY A 167 -14.03 2.67 18.06
N LEU A 168 -13.10 1.78 18.38
CA LEU A 168 -12.07 2.04 19.39
C LEU A 168 -10.80 2.63 18.72
N VAL A 169 -10.89 3.91 18.33
CA VAL A 169 -9.76 4.75 17.91
C VAL A 169 -9.65 5.90 18.91
N ASP A 170 -8.55 5.95 19.62
CA ASP A 170 -8.29 6.95 20.66
C ASP A 170 -7.77 8.26 20.05
N GLU A 171 -8.24 9.40 20.57
CA GLU A 171 -7.81 10.72 20.11
C GLU A 171 -6.32 10.98 20.35
N THR A 172 -5.76 10.42 21.42
CA THR A 172 -4.34 10.56 21.73
C THR A 172 -3.50 9.81 20.71
N GLU A 173 -3.86 8.57 20.40
CA GLU A 173 -3.20 7.79 19.36
C GLU A 173 -3.28 8.46 17.98
N LEU A 174 -4.45 9.06 17.67
CA LEU A 174 -4.61 9.81 16.43
C LEU A 174 -3.72 11.05 16.41
N ALA A 175 -3.60 11.79 17.51
CA ALA A 175 -2.71 12.95 17.61
C ALA A 175 -1.24 12.56 17.42
N GLU A 176 -0.82 11.44 18.01
CA GLU A 176 0.53 10.88 17.83
C GLU A 176 0.77 10.45 16.36
N ALA A 177 -0.21 9.77 15.74
CA ALA A 177 -0.14 9.37 14.34
C ALA A 177 -0.04 10.59 13.39
N LYS A 178 -0.82 11.64 13.65
CA LYS A 178 -0.73 12.91 12.91
C LYS A 178 0.64 13.55 13.07
N SER A 179 1.17 13.61 14.28
CA SER A 179 2.51 14.14 14.55
C SER A 179 3.57 13.37 13.77
N TYR A 180 3.48 12.03 13.75
CA TYR A 180 4.40 11.19 12.98
C TYR A 180 4.23 11.43 11.46
N ALA A 181 3.01 11.50 10.95
CA ALA A 181 2.73 11.77 9.54
C ALA A 181 3.29 13.14 9.11
N MET A 182 3.18 14.15 9.97
CA MET A 182 3.78 15.48 9.74
C MET A 182 5.31 15.41 9.67
N GLY A 183 5.95 14.66 10.54
CA GLY A 183 7.40 14.42 10.46
C GLY A 183 7.81 13.72 9.16
N ARG A 184 7.05 12.71 8.74
CA ARG A 184 7.24 12.02 7.45
C ARG A 184 7.09 12.96 6.26
N TYR A 185 6.06 13.80 6.28
CA TYR A 185 5.86 14.83 5.27
C TYR A 185 7.07 15.76 5.16
N GLN A 186 7.54 16.30 6.28
CA GLN A 186 8.71 17.18 6.31
C GLN A 186 9.97 16.49 5.77
N MET A 187 10.18 15.23 6.11
CA MET A 187 11.30 14.42 5.58
C MET A 187 11.15 14.14 4.07
N GLY A 188 9.93 13.91 3.60
CA GLY A 188 9.62 13.65 2.19
C GLY A 188 9.74 14.88 1.29
N THR A 189 9.93 16.07 1.86
CA THR A 189 10.04 17.35 1.13
C THR A 189 11.44 17.94 1.13
N GLN A 190 12.43 17.26 1.68
CA GLN A 190 13.76 17.80 1.86
C GLN A 190 14.55 17.94 0.55
N THR A 191 14.25 17.13 -0.45
CA THR A 191 14.96 17.16 -1.72
C THR A 191 14.04 17.41 -2.89
N VAL A 192 14.59 18.07 -3.92
CA VAL A 192 13.90 18.31 -5.18
C VAL A 192 13.41 17.01 -5.83
N GLY A 193 14.22 15.94 -5.73
CA GLY A 193 13.86 14.62 -6.27
C GLY A 193 12.65 14.01 -5.60
N GLN A 194 12.52 14.13 -4.26
CA GLN A 194 11.35 13.66 -3.52
C GLN A 194 10.07 14.38 -3.93
N ILE A 195 10.14 15.72 -4.07
CA ILE A 195 9.01 16.53 -4.52
C ILE A 195 8.63 16.16 -5.97
N ALA A 196 9.63 16.04 -6.86
CA ALA A 196 9.39 15.64 -8.24
C ALA A 196 8.74 14.26 -8.35
N GLY A 197 9.21 13.26 -7.58
CA GLY A 197 8.64 11.92 -7.54
C GLY A 197 7.18 11.94 -7.11
N TRP A 198 6.88 12.59 -6.00
CA TRP A 198 5.50 12.70 -5.51
C TRP A 198 4.55 13.36 -6.52
N LEU A 199 4.98 14.47 -7.14
CA LEU A 199 4.20 15.16 -8.18
C LEU A 199 4.05 14.29 -9.44
N ALA A 200 5.09 13.51 -9.79
CA ALA A 200 5.05 12.63 -10.95
C ALA A 200 4.01 11.51 -10.77
N ASP A 201 3.98 10.88 -9.60
CA ASP A 201 3.01 9.83 -9.28
C ASP A 201 1.59 10.38 -9.34
N ARG A 202 1.30 11.51 -8.69
CA ARG A 202 -0.02 12.17 -8.72
C ARG A 202 -0.44 12.55 -10.14
N TYR A 203 0.46 13.16 -10.90
CA TYR A 203 0.16 13.57 -12.26
C TYR A 203 -0.03 12.39 -13.21
N PHE A 204 0.77 11.33 -13.05
CA PHE A 204 0.67 10.15 -13.91
C PHE A 204 -0.60 9.35 -13.65
N PHE A 205 -0.91 9.05 -12.38
CA PHE A 205 -2.05 8.20 -12.03
C PHE A 205 -3.38 8.97 -11.97
N ASP A 206 -3.37 10.19 -11.45
CA ASP A 206 -4.59 10.96 -11.18
C ASP A 206 -4.82 12.10 -12.18
N GLY A 207 -3.83 12.45 -12.99
CA GLY A 207 -3.89 13.60 -13.90
C GLY A 207 -3.89 14.95 -13.17
N VAL A 208 -3.61 14.97 -11.88
CA VAL A 208 -3.70 16.15 -11.01
C VAL A 208 -2.31 16.65 -10.63
N ILE A 209 -2.11 17.97 -10.71
CA ILE A 209 -0.98 18.66 -10.07
C ILE A 209 -1.49 19.12 -8.72
N ASP A 210 -1.22 18.36 -7.68
CA ASP A 210 -1.71 18.62 -6.33
C ASP A 210 -0.90 19.75 -5.66
N ASP A 211 -1.57 20.47 -4.77
CA ASP A 211 -0.89 21.43 -3.90
C ASP A 211 -0.25 20.70 -2.71
N PHE A 212 1.04 20.53 -2.84
CA PHE A 212 1.83 19.87 -1.80
C PHE A 212 1.74 20.60 -0.45
N SER A 213 1.56 21.91 -0.43
CA SER A 213 1.44 22.68 0.81
C SER A 213 0.13 22.43 1.56
N ALA A 214 -0.88 21.85 0.91
CA ALA A 214 -2.16 21.49 1.52
C ALA A 214 -2.14 20.17 2.32
N VAL A 215 -1.11 19.33 2.15
CA VAL A 215 -1.00 18.03 2.84
C VAL A 215 -1.10 18.15 4.37
N PRO A 216 -0.42 19.10 5.04
CA PRO A 216 -0.55 19.29 6.50
C PRO A 216 -1.99 19.56 6.95
N ALA A 217 -2.71 20.40 6.22
CA ALA A 217 -4.10 20.72 6.55
C ALA A 217 -5.01 19.49 6.39
N ARG A 218 -4.81 18.68 5.33
CA ARG A 218 -5.55 17.43 5.12
C ARG A 218 -5.32 16.43 6.25
N ILE A 219 -4.07 16.18 6.63
CA ILE A 219 -3.73 15.28 7.73
C ILE A 219 -4.41 15.74 9.03
N ASN A 220 -4.32 17.02 9.34
CA ASN A 220 -4.88 17.56 10.58
C ASN A 220 -6.41 17.53 10.61
N ALA A 221 -7.08 17.56 9.47
CA ALA A 221 -8.54 17.53 9.36
C ALA A 221 -9.16 16.14 9.64
N ILE A 222 -8.39 15.05 9.57
CA ILE A 222 -8.92 13.70 9.78
C ILE A 222 -9.39 13.52 11.22
N SER A 223 -10.60 12.99 11.39
CA SER A 223 -11.20 12.66 12.71
C SER A 223 -11.16 11.15 12.97
N PRO A 224 -11.33 10.73 14.25
CA PRO A 224 -11.48 9.30 14.59
C PRO A 224 -12.65 8.64 13.83
N GLU A 225 -13.77 9.33 13.67
CA GLU A 225 -14.95 8.83 12.99
C GLU A 225 -14.65 8.51 11.51
N GLN A 226 -13.93 9.38 10.82
CA GLN A 226 -13.53 9.15 9.42
C GLN A 226 -12.65 7.91 9.29
N ILE A 227 -11.71 7.68 10.22
CA ILE A 227 -10.88 6.48 10.26
C ILE A 227 -11.76 5.24 10.44
N ILE A 228 -12.66 5.27 11.41
CA ILE A 228 -13.55 4.14 11.75
C ILE A 228 -14.48 3.81 10.57
N GLU A 229 -15.10 4.82 9.97
CA GLU A 229 -15.99 4.64 8.83
C GLU A 229 -15.26 4.05 7.61
N THR A 230 -14.07 4.57 7.29
CA THR A 230 -13.27 4.06 6.18
C THR A 230 -12.81 2.63 6.43
N ALA A 231 -12.35 2.31 7.64
CA ALA A 231 -11.94 0.96 8.00
C ALA A 231 -13.10 -0.04 7.94
N ARG A 232 -14.28 0.36 8.41
CA ARG A 232 -15.52 -0.45 8.30
C ARG A 232 -15.91 -0.70 6.85
N ASP A 233 -15.76 0.29 5.99
CA ASP A 233 -16.04 0.13 4.56
C ASP A 233 -15.09 -0.88 3.92
N ILE A 234 -13.79 -0.78 4.17
CA ILE A 234 -12.78 -1.73 3.67
C ILE A 234 -13.07 -3.16 4.13
N ILE A 235 -13.35 -3.34 5.42
CA ILE A 235 -13.64 -4.66 5.98
C ILE A 235 -14.96 -5.22 5.40
N ARG A 236 -15.98 -4.39 5.23
CA ARG A 236 -17.30 -4.79 4.69
C ARG A 236 -17.22 -5.40 3.31
N HIS A 237 -16.26 -5.03 2.47
CA HIS A 237 -16.10 -5.60 1.13
C HIS A 237 -15.81 -7.11 1.15
N ASN A 238 -15.38 -7.67 2.28
CA ASN A 238 -15.10 -9.09 2.43
C ASN A 238 -14.22 -9.66 1.29
N CYS A 239 -13.31 -8.83 0.76
CA CYS A 239 -12.36 -9.20 -0.27
C CYS A 239 -10.96 -9.24 0.35
N TRP A 240 -10.51 -10.43 0.73
CA TRP A 240 -9.27 -10.61 1.47
C TRP A 240 -8.60 -11.94 1.19
N THR A 241 -7.31 -12.00 1.44
CA THR A 241 -6.50 -13.21 1.35
C THR A 241 -5.64 -13.38 2.58
N LEU A 242 -5.38 -14.64 2.93
CA LEU A 242 -4.41 -15.04 3.93
C LEU A 242 -3.41 -15.99 3.28
N GLY A 243 -2.19 -15.53 3.07
CA GLY A 243 -1.09 -16.28 2.46
C GLY A 243 -0.11 -16.80 3.51
N LEU A 244 0.24 -18.08 3.43
CA LEU A 244 1.24 -18.72 4.29
C LEU A 244 2.31 -19.37 3.42
N TYR A 245 3.57 -19.09 3.71
CA TYR A 245 4.71 -19.64 3.00
C TYR A 245 5.74 -20.19 3.97
N GLY A 246 5.96 -21.50 3.96
CA GLY A 246 6.93 -22.15 4.86
C GLY A 246 6.51 -23.55 5.28
N SER A 247 6.98 -23.99 6.45
CA SER A 247 6.70 -25.31 7.00
C SER A 247 5.33 -25.37 7.70
N THR A 248 4.25 -25.08 6.94
CA THR A 248 2.88 -25.20 7.42
C THR A 248 2.12 -26.26 6.64
N ASP A 249 1.03 -26.76 7.20
CA ASP A 249 0.11 -27.69 6.56
C ASP A 249 -1.26 -27.05 6.29
N LYS A 250 -2.09 -27.78 5.53
CA LYS A 250 -3.42 -27.31 5.16
C LYS A 250 -4.33 -27.12 6.38
N THR A 251 -4.24 -27.99 7.38
CA THR A 251 -5.09 -27.92 8.57
C THR A 251 -4.84 -26.64 9.34
N MET A 252 -3.58 -26.28 9.54
CA MET A 252 -3.22 -25.00 10.17
C MET A 252 -3.71 -23.83 9.34
N ALA A 253 -3.51 -23.85 8.03
CA ALA A 253 -3.97 -22.79 7.14
C ALA A 253 -5.48 -22.60 7.22
N ASP A 254 -6.27 -23.68 7.18
CA ASP A 254 -7.72 -23.64 7.29
C ASP A 254 -8.17 -23.06 8.66
N GLN A 255 -7.53 -23.46 9.76
CA GLN A 255 -7.81 -22.92 11.09
C GLN A 255 -7.54 -21.42 11.20
N LEU A 256 -6.47 -20.95 10.60
CA LEU A 256 -6.13 -19.53 10.61
C LEU A 256 -7.06 -18.74 9.69
N TYR A 257 -7.43 -19.32 8.56
CA TYR A 257 -8.45 -18.76 7.68
C TYR A 257 -9.78 -18.55 8.42
N ASP A 258 -10.27 -19.59 9.10
CA ASP A 258 -11.53 -19.54 9.86
C ASP A 258 -11.47 -18.49 11.00
N ARG A 259 -10.30 -18.30 11.62
CA ARG A 259 -10.12 -17.26 12.64
C ARG A 259 -10.20 -15.87 12.04
N PHE A 260 -9.51 -15.64 10.93
CA PHE A 260 -9.48 -14.35 10.27
C PHE A 260 -10.82 -14.02 9.62
N ALA A 261 -11.52 -15.00 9.05
CA ALA A 261 -12.84 -14.86 8.46
C ALA A 261 -13.92 -14.33 9.42
N LYS A 262 -13.74 -14.49 10.74
CA LYS A 262 -14.68 -13.95 11.75
C LYS A 262 -14.72 -12.43 11.79
N LEU A 263 -13.73 -11.76 11.21
CA LEU A 263 -13.70 -10.30 11.11
C LEU A 263 -14.74 -9.77 10.11
N PHE A 264 -15.07 -10.56 9.10
CA PHE A 264 -15.96 -10.24 7.98
C PHE A 264 -17.35 -10.82 8.18
#